data_3d7bcf62a964cb5dc0999b7048a54b8e
#
_entry.id   3d7bcf62a964cb5dc0999b7048a54b8e
#
_cell.length_a   1.000
_cell.length_b   1.000
_cell.length_c   1.000
_cell.angle_alpha   90.00
_cell.angle_beta   90.00
_cell.angle_gamma   90.00
#
_symmetry.space_group_name_H-M   'P 1'
#
loop_
_entity.id
_entity.type
_entity.pdbx_description
1 polymer ?
#
loop_
_entity_poly.entity_id
_entity_poly.type
_entity_poly.pdbx_seq_one_letter_code
_entity_poly.pdbx_strand_id
1 'polypeptide(L)'
;MKTPPKVGATGEQRFVVEAKHAIDFASGGMPAVLCTPWLIWFLEHAAREAVLPLLEPGDSTVGTHIDVQHLAATPVGQAVRCRARVVHAEGATISFQLEAHDEHEVIARGFHRLRVIRVDRFAQRLQKKTNR
;
A
#
# COMPACT_ATOMS: atom_id res chain seq x y z
N MET A 1 4.99 17.08 8.19
CA MET A 1 6.27 16.33 8.11
C MET A 1 7.41 17.33 7.95
N LYS A 2 8.25 17.46 8.94
CA LYS A 2 9.38 18.41 8.90
C LYS A 2 10.59 17.88 8.14
N THR A 3 10.81 16.57 8.27
CA THR A 3 11.97 15.91 7.65
C THR A 3 11.46 14.88 6.66
N PRO A 4 11.87 14.95 5.38
CA PRO A 4 11.47 13.92 4.42
C PRO A 4 12.13 12.59 4.76
N PRO A 5 11.53 11.46 4.34
CA PRO A 5 12.16 10.16 4.53
C PRO A 5 13.42 10.07 3.70
N LYS A 6 14.38 9.29 4.19
CA LYS A 6 15.62 9.02 3.45
C LYS A 6 15.34 7.98 2.37
N VAL A 7 15.95 8.15 1.21
CA VAL A 7 15.98 7.12 0.18
C VAL A 7 16.57 5.84 0.80
N GLY A 8 15.87 4.72 0.58
CA GLY A 8 16.22 3.44 1.17
C GLY A 8 15.44 3.09 2.45
N ALA A 9 14.73 4.05 3.04
CA ALA A 9 13.85 3.77 4.18
C ALA A 9 12.77 2.77 3.76
N THR A 10 12.43 1.84 4.64
CA THR A 10 11.50 0.75 4.33
C THR A 10 10.33 0.71 5.30
N GLY A 11 9.21 0.20 4.80
CA GLY A 11 8.06 -0.18 5.60
C GLY A 11 7.60 -1.57 5.21
N GLU A 12 6.89 -2.23 6.12
CA GLU A 12 6.51 -3.61 5.93
C GLU A 12 5.13 -3.89 6.50
N GLN A 13 4.39 -4.77 5.84
CA GLN A 13 3.15 -5.34 6.32
C GLN A 13 3.19 -6.85 6.15
N ARG A 14 2.69 -7.58 7.14
CA ARG A 14 2.57 -9.03 7.06
C ARG A 14 1.13 -9.41 7.34
N PHE A 15 0.63 -10.39 6.62
CA PHE A 15 -0.71 -10.90 6.84
C PHE A 15 -0.81 -12.35 6.38
N VAL A 16 -1.81 -13.05 6.88
CA VAL A 16 -2.21 -14.37 6.39
C VAL A 16 -3.42 -14.16 5.49
N VAL A 17 -3.41 -14.77 4.32
CA VAL A 17 -4.55 -14.67 3.39
C VAL A 17 -5.75 -15.35 4.01
N GLU A 18 -6.78 -14.57 4.29
CA GLU A 18 -8.07 -15.07 4.82
C GLU A 18 -9.10 -15.13 3.72
N ALA A 19 -10.24 -15.76 4.00
CA ALA A 19 -11.32 -15.86 3.02
C ALA A 19 -11.78 -14.49 2.48
N LYS A 20 -11.81 -13.48 3.34
CA LYS A 20 -12.18 -12.11 2.93
C LYS A 20 -11.19 -11.47 1.95
N HIS A 21 -9.96 -11.96 1.91
CA HIS A 21 -8.92 -11.45 1.01
C HIS A 21 -8.93 -12.15 -0.36
N ALA A 22 -9.75 -13.19 -0.50
CA ALA A 22 -9.77 -13.98 -1.71
C ALA A 22 -10.66 -13.36 -2.79
N ILE A 23 -10.40 -13.76 -4.04
CA ILE A 23 -11.28 -13.41 -5.16
C ILE A 23 -12.72 -13.85 -4.83
N ASP A 24 -13.70 -13.09 -5.31
CA ASP A 24 -15.12 -13.35 -5.05
C ASP A 24 -15.82 -14.13 -6.17
N PHE A 25 -15.06 -14.53 -7.20
CA PHE A 25 -15.58 -15.29 -8.35
C PHE A 25 -14.99 -16.71 -8.39
N ALA A 26 -14.64 -17.27 -7.23
CA ALA A 26 -14.09 -18.63 -7.15
C ALA A 26 -15.21 -19.66 -7.31
N SER A 27 -15.50 -20.06 -8.54
CA SER A 27 -16.51 -21.08 -8.88
C SER A 27 -15.98 -22.03 -9.94
N GLY A 28 -16.66 -23.17 -10.14
CA GLY A 28 -16.26 -24.12 -11.18
C GLY A 28 -14.90 -24.76 -10.95
N GLY A 29 -14.52 -24.98 -9.68
CA GLY A 29 -13.22 -25.54 -9.33
C GLY A 29 -12.09 -24.53 -9.23
N MET A 30 -12.37 -23.25 -9.42
CA MET A 30 -11.37 -22.20 -9.27
C MET A 30 -10.93 -22.09 -7.80
N PRO A 31 -9.63 -22.23 -7.47
CA PRO A 31 -9.16 -22.09 -6.10
C PRO A 31 -9.35 -20.67 -5.57
N ALA A 32 -9.59 -20.54 -4.27
CA ALA A 32 -9.65 -19.24 -3.59
C ALA A 32 -8.23 -18.71 -3.38
N VAL A 33 -7.90 -17.61 -4.03
CA VAL A 33 -6.57 -17.00 -3.97
C VAL A 33 -6.70 -15.52 -3.63
N LEU A 34 -5.62 -14.96 -3.08
CA LEU A 34 -5.51 -13.54 -2.75
C LEU A 34 -5.91 -12.68 -3.95
N CYS A 35 -6.88 -11.80 -3.76
CA CYS A 35 -7.28 -10.88 -4.83
C CYS A 35 -6.31 -9.69 -4.93
N THR A 36 -6.21 -9.13 -6.11
CA THR A 36 -5.30 -8.02 -6.40
C THR A 36 -5.64 -6.75 -5.59
N PRO A 37 -6.91 -6.34 -5.43
CA PRO A 37 -7.21 -5.15 -4.61
C PRO A 37 -6.73 -5.24 -3.18
N TRP A 38 -6.88 -6.40 -2.53
CA TRP A 38 -6.38 -6.57 -1.17
C TRP A 38 -4.86 -6.55 -1.09
N LEU A 39 -4.18 -7.16 -2.07
CA LEU A 39 -2.73 -7.10 -2.16
C LEU A 39 -2.25 -5.65 -2.24
N ILE A 40 -2.88 -4.84 -3.08
CA ILE A 40 -2.57 -3.42 -3.22
C ILE A 40 -2.80 -2.68 -1.90
N TRP A 41 -3.89 -2.97 -1.21
CA TRP A 41 -4.20 -2.39 0.09
C TRP A 41 -3.04 -2.59 1.07
N PHE A 42 -2.52 -3.80 1.18
CA PHE A 42 -1.40 -4.10 2.07
C PHE A 42 -0.10 -3.45 1.61
N LEU A 43 0.14 -3.38 0.30
CA LEU A 43 1.32 -2.71 -0.24
C LEU A 43 1.29 -1.21 0.05
N GLU A 44 0.14 -0.57 -0.06
CA GLU A 44 0.00 0.84 0.30
C GLU A 44 0.25 1.07 1.78
N HIS A 45 -0.22 0.16 2.64
CA HIS A 45 0.04 0.26 4.08
C HIS A 45 1.51 0.03 4.42
N ALA A 46 2.19 -0.85 3.70
CA ALA A 46 3.64 -1.01 3.85
C ALA A 46 4.37 0.30 3.54
N ALA A 47 3.98 1.00 2.48
CA ALA A 47 4.56 2.30 2.15
C ALA A 47 4.29 3.33 3.24
N ARG A 48 3.05 3.37 3.74
CA ARG A 48 2.68 4.29 4.83
C ARG A 48 3.52 4.05 6.08
N GLU A 49 3.81 2.79 6.42
CA GLU A 49 4.65 2.45 7.56
C GLU A 49 6.04 3.10 7.48
N ALA A 50 6.59 3.23 6.28
CA ALA A 50 7.90 3.86 6.09
C ALA A 50 7.93 5.34 6.47
N VAL A 51 6.80 6.03 6.39
CA VAL A 51 6.73 7.47 6.68
C VAL A 51 6.05 7.79 8.01
N LEU A 52 5.35 6.84 8.62
CA LEU A 52 4.64 7.05 9.89
C LEU A 52 5.49 7.74 10.97
N PRO A 53 6.76 7.31 11.20
CA PRO A 53 7.57 7.94 12.24
C PRO A 53 7.87 9.42 11.98
N LEU A 54 7.72 9.89 10.75
CA LEU A 54 8.03 11.26 10.34
C LEU A 54 6.79 12.14 10.28
N LEU A 55 5.59 11.56 10.40
CA LEU A 55 4.35 12.32 10.38
C LEU A 55 4.19 13.07 11.71
N GLU A 56 3.79 14.33 11.60
CA GLU A 56 3.48 15.15 12.77
C GLU A 56 1.99 15.15 13.05
N PRO A 57 1.57 15.60 14.25
CA PRO A 57 0.15 15.75 14.51
C PRO A 57 -0.52 16.61 13.43
N GLY A 58 -1.62 16.11 12.86
CA GLY A 58 -2.31 16.77 11.77
C GLY A 58 -1.82 16.36 10.38
N ASP A 59 -0.78 15.55 10.27
CA ASP A 59 -0.34 14.97 9.01
C ASP A 59 -1.01 13.62 8.75
N SER A 60 -1.27 13.31 7.50
CA SER A 60 -1.66 11.98 7.04
C SER A 60 -1.17 11.76 5.62
N THR A 61 -1.52 10.63 5.03
CA THR A 61 -1.08 10.26 3.68
C THR A 61 -2.24 9.87 2.81
N VAL A 62 -2.15 10.17 1.51
CA VAL A 62 -3.08 9.66 0.50
C VAL A 62 -2.26 9.10 -0.65
N GLY A 63 -2.71 7.97 -1.22
CA GLY A 63 -2.10 7.41 -2.43
C GLY A 63 -2.46 8.25 -3.65
N THR A 64 -1.50 8.47 -4.54
CA THR A 64 -1.70 9.24 -5.77
C THR A 64 -1.38 8.44 -7.03
N HIS A 65 -0.59 7.38 -6.91
CA HIS A 65 -0.23 6.54 -8.04
C HIS A 65 0.10 5.13 -7.55
N ILE A 66 -0.38 4.15 -8.27
CA ILE A 66 -0.08 2.74 -8.00
C ILE A 66 0.07 2.00 -9.32
N ASP A 67 1.15 1.24 -9.44
CA ASP A 67 1.43 0.39 -10.59
C ASP A 67 2.01 -0.91 -10.04
N VAL A 68 1.21 -1.96 -10.04
CA VAL A 68 1.58 -3.24 -9.44
C VAL A 68 1.32 -4.36 -10.43
N GLN A 69 2.32 -5.22 -10.58
CA GLN A 69 2.18 -6.48 -11.28
C GLN A 69 1.96 -7.59 -10.26
N HIS A 70 0.83 -8.27 -10.33
CA HIS A 70 0.49 -9.41 -9.50
C HIS A 70 0.98 -10.66 -10.24
N LEU A 71 2.17 -11.15 -9.88
CA LEU A 71 2.95 -12.11 -10.66
C LEU A 71 2.58 -13.56 -10.39
N ALA A 72 2.09 -13.87 -9.19
CA ALA A 72 1.77 -15.24 -8.78
C ALA A 72 0.62 -15.24 -7.80
N ALA A 73 -0.20 -16.29 -7.87
CA ALA A 73 -1.35 -16.47 -6.98
C ALA A 73 -0.91 -17.01 -5.62
N THR A 74 -1.59 -16.62 -4.55
CA THR A 74 -1.35 -17.10 -3.19
C THR A 74 -2.65 -17.65 -2.62
N PRO A 75 -2.70 -18.93 -2.23
CA PRO A 75 -3.91 -19.51 -1.66
C PRO A 75 -4.22 -18.99 -0.26
N VAL A 76 -5.48 -19.09 0.12
CA VAL A 76 -5.93 -18.81 1.49
C VAL A 76 -5.13 -19.67 2.47
N GLY A 77 -4.71 -19.08 3.57
CA GLY A 77 -3.96 -19.77 4.63
C GLY A 77 -2.46 -19.50 4.60
N GLN A 78 -1.91 -19.00 3.51
CA GLN A 78 -0.50 -18.68 3.45
C GLN A 78 -0.20 -17.25 3.92
N ALA A 79 0.99 -17.07 4.49
CA ALA A 79 1.49 -15.78 4.92
C ALA A 79 2.08 -14.99 3.74
N VAL A 80 1.86 -13.68 3.76
CA VAL A 80 2.38 -12.75 2.77
C VAL A 80 3.13 -11.63 3.49
N ARG A 81 4.27 -11.25 2.95
CA ARG A 81 5.05 -10.11 3.41
C ARG A 81 5.13 -9.06 2.31
N CYS A 82 4.63 -7.87 2.59
CA CYS A 82 4.69 -6.71 1.70
C CYS A 82 5.75 -5.75 2.19
N ARG A 83 6.59 -5.28 1.29
CA ARG A 83 7.66 -4.35 1.60
C ARG A 83 7.64 -3.18 0.64
N ALA A 84 7.81 -1.98 1.19
CA ALA A 84 7.95 -0.76 0.42
C ALA A 84 9.28 -0.11 0.77
N ARG A 85 9.97 0.40 -0.23
CA ARG A 85 11.23 1.11 -0.05
C ARG A 85 11.16 2.47 -0.72
N VAL A 86 11.52 3.52 0.01
CA VAL A 86 11.58 4.88 -0.53
C VAL A 86 12.66 4.95 -1.60
N VAL A 87 12.30 5.37 -2.79
CA VAL A 87 13.23 5.56 -3.92
C VAL A 87 13.38 7.04 -4.29
N HIS A 88 12.43 7.87 -3.91
CA HIS A 88 12.50 9.31 -4.16
C HIS A 88 11.57 10.05 -3.22
N ALA A 89 11.98 11.24 -2.78
CA ALA A 89 11.16 12.12 -1.98
C ALA A 89 11.37 13.55 -2.45
N GLU A 90 10.29 14.23 -2.79
CA GLU A 90 10.32 15.60 -3.26
C GLU A 90 9.13 16.37 -2.65
N GLY A 91 9.42 17.25 -1.71
CA GLY A 91 8.39 17.95 -0.97
C GLY A 91 7.51 16.97 -0.22
N ALA A 92 6.20 17.06 -0.44
CA ALA A 92 5.22 16.17 0.20
C ALA A 92 5.00 14.86 -0.57
N THR A 93 5.64 14.68 -1.72
CA THR A 93 5.46 13.51 -2.58
C THR A 93 6.58 12.51 -2.35
N ILE A 94 6.21 11.27 -2.06
CA ILE A 94 7.17 10.20 -1.76
C ILE A 94 6.86 9.02 -2.66
N SER A 95 7.91 8.50 -3.31
CA SER A 95 7.82 7.40 -4.26
C SER A 95 8.50 6.16 -3.70
N PHE A 96 7.89 5.01 -3.94
CA PHE A 96 8.31 3.72 -3.38
C PHE A 96 8.42 2.67 -4.45
N GLN A 97 9.39 1.78 -4.28
CA GLN A 97 9.42 0.49 -4.93
C GLN A 97 8.72 -0.51 -4.01
N LEU A 98 7.84 -1.33 -4.59
CA LEU A 98 7.03 -2.30 -3.84
C LEU A 98 7.43 -3.72 -4.22
N GLU A 99 7.36 -4.62 -3.24
CA GLU A 99 7.57 -6.04 -3.45
C GLU A 99 6.75 -6.83 -2.42
N ALA A 100 6.18 -7.96 -2.85
CA ALA A 100 5.49 -8.87 -1.96
C ALA A 100 5.92 -10.30 -2.22
N HIS A 101 6.04 -11.08 -1.14
CA HIS A 101 6.40 -12.49 -1.16
C HIS A 101 5.36 -13.29 -0.40
N ASP A 102 5.01 -14.45 -0.90
CA ASP A 102 4.35 -15.46 -0.08
C ASP A 102 5.38 -16.43 0.48
N GLU A 103 4.96 -17.59 0.97
CA GLU A 103 5.89 -18.56 1.58
C GLU A 103 6.79 -19.26 0.56
N HIS A 104 6.55 -19.05 -0.74
CA HIS A 104 7.24 -19.78 -1.79
C HIS A 104 7.97 -18.88 -2.79
N GLU A 105 7.46 -17.70 -3.08
CA GLU A 105 7.95 -16.90 -4.20
C GLU A 105 7.58 -15.43 -4.09
N VAL A 106 8.18 -14.61 -4.96
CA VAL A 106 7.74 -13.23 -5.18
C VAL A 106 6.39 -13.27 -5.86
N ILE A 107 5.39 -12.62 -5.28
CA ILE A 107 4.03 -12.59 -5.82
C ILE A 107 3.66 -11.24 -6.43
N ALA A 108 4.41 -10.19 -6.12
CA ALA A 108 4.13 -8.87 -6.70
C ALA A 108 5.37 -8.00 -6.72
N ARG A 109 5.42 -7.12 -7.70
CA ARG A 109 6.37 -6.02 -7.80
C ARG A 109 5.66 -4.80 -8.35
N GLY A 110 6.13 -3.64 -7.96
CA GLY A 110 5.53 -2.44 -8.48
C GLY A 110 6.11 -1.16 -7.92
N PHE A 111 5.34 -0.12 -8.12
CA PHE A 111 5.70 1.23 -7.80
C PHE A 111 4.50 1.95 -7.21
N HIS A 112 4.76 2.82 -6.24
CA HIS A 112 3.71 3.57 -5.56
C HIS A 112 4.18 4.98 -5.26
N ARG A 113 3.27 5.93 -5.34
CA ARG A 113 3.51 7.28 -4.90
C ARG A 113 2.40 7.70 -3.96
N LEU A 114 2.78 8.29 -2.84
CA LEU A 114 1.85 8.90 -1.92
C LEU A 114 2.18 10.36 -1.72
N ARG A 115 1.23 11.08 -1.17
CA ARG A 115 1.41 12.46 -0.79
C ARG A 115 1.08 12.63 0.69
N VAL A 116 1.95 13.31 1.42
CA VAL A 116 1.67 13.72 2.80
C VAL A 116 0.79 14.96 2.74
N ILE A 117 -0.31 14.93 3.48
CA ILE A 117 -1.30 16.01 3.49
C ILE A 117 -1.50 16.54 4.91
N ARG A 118 -2.02 17.76 5.00
CA ARG A 118 -2.55 18.31 6.26
C ARG A 118 -4.04 17.97 6.30
N VAL A 119 -4.44 17.27 7.37
CA VAL A 119 -5.81 16.76 7.49
C VAL A 119 -6.84 17.88 7.45
N ASP A 120 -6.58 19.00 8.13
CA ASP A 120 -7.49 20.14 8.16
C ASP A 120 -7.74 20.75 6.78
N ARG A 121 -6.68 20.99 6.03
CA ARG A 121 -6.77 21.52 4.66
C ARG A 121 -7.45 20.56 3.72
N PHE A 122 -7.12 19.29 3.86
CA PHE A 122 -7.71 18.22 3.05
C PHE A 122 -9.22 18.12 3.30
N ALA A 123 -9.63 18.14 4.56
CA ALA A 123 -11.04 18.12 4.94
C ALA A 123 -11.80 19.33 4.36
N GLN A 124 -11.23 20.53 4.44
CA GLN A 124 -11.83 21.74 3.89
C GLN A 124 -12.03 21.62 2.38
N ARG A 125 -11.05 21.09 1.68
CA ARG A 125 -11.13 20.90 0.23
C ARG A 125 -12.25 19.94 -0.15
N LEU A 126 -12.42 18.87 0.63
CA LEU A 126 -13.46 17.86 0.38
C LEU A 126 -14.87 18.40 0.65
N GLN A 127 -15.03 19.34 1.59
CA GLN A 127 -16.33 19.96 1.85
C GLN A 127 -16.91 20.63 0.60
N LYS A 128 -16.06 21.17 -0.27
CA LYS A 128 -16.51 21.78 -1.51
C LYS A 128 -17.19 20.79 -2.46
N LYS A 129 -16.87 19.50 -2.34
CA LYS A 129 -17.49 18.43 -3.12
C LYS A 129 -18.78 17.91 -2.50
N THR A 130 -18.94 18.06 -1.18
CA THR A 130 -20.10 17.54 -0.46
C THR A 130 -21.20 18.57 -0.27
N ASN A 131 -20.90 19.87 -0.31
CA ASN A 131 -21.84 20.98 -0.11
C ASN A 131 -22.41 21.52 -1.42
N ARG A 132 -22.80 20.65 -2.31
CA ARG A 132 -23.41 21.04 -3.57
C ARG A 132 -24.91 21.00 -3.54
#